data_3669a0ccb9cbca299e846f5811a5a23e
#
_entry.id   3669a0ccb9cbca299e846f5811a5a23e
#
_cell.length_a   1.000
_cell.length_b   1.000
_cell.length_c   1.000
_cell.angle_alpha   90.00
_cell.angle_beta   90.00
_cell.angle_gamma   90.00
#
_symmetry.space_group_name_H-M   'P 1'
#
loop_
_entity.id
_entity.type
_entity.pdbx_description
1 polymer ?
#
loop_
_entity_poly.entity_id
_entity_poly.type
_entity_poly.pdbx_seq_one_letter_code
_entity_poly.pdbx_strand_id
1 'polypeptide(L)' 'METIRIHTAFIKLDALLKFAGVTGTGGEAKEAVQAGAVSVNGEVCTMRGKKIRPGDVVTLPGVQISVQ' A
#
# COMPACT_ATOMS: atom_id res chain seq x y z
N MET A 1 6.95 11.35 -4.34
CA MET A 1 6.96 9.95 -3.84
C MET A 1 7.15 9.96 -2.35
N GLU A 2 6.30 9.27 -1.63
CA GLU A 2 6.48 9.09 -0.19
C GLU A 2 7.35 7.88 0.07
N THR A 3 8.19 7.96 1.09
CA THR A 3 9.03 6.85 1.53
C THR A 3 8.56 6.40 2.89
N ILE A 4 8.25 5.13 3.03
CA ILE A 4 7.85 4.51 4.29
C ILE A 4 8.89 3.47 4.66
N ARG A 5 9.50 3.67 5.82
CA ARG A 5 10.49 2.72 6.35
C ARG A 5 9.80 1.79 7.34
N ILE A 6 9.94 0.49 7.12
CA ILE A 6 9.40 -0.52 8.02
C ILE A 6 10.57 -1.22 8.73
N HIS A 7 10.29 -1.73 9.94
CA HIS A 7 11.29 -2.44 10.75
C HIS A 7 10.98 -3.94 10.83
N THR A 8 10.01 -4.39 10.06
CA THR A 8 9.59 -5.79 9.97
C THR A 8 9.95 -6.34 8.61
N ALA A 9 9.84 -7.65 8.42
CA ALA A 9 10.13 -8.29 7.14
C ALA A 9 9.17 -7.82 6.05
N PHE A 10 7.94 -7.48 6.40
CA PHE A 10 6.92 -7.00 5.47
C PHE A 10 5.85 -6.22 6.22
N ILE A 11 5.01 -5.51 5.46
CA ILE A 11 3.78 -4.89 5.96
C ILE A 11 2.65 -5.28 5.01
N LYS A 12 1.46 -5.54 5.53
CA LYS A 12 0.30 -5.83 4.68
C LYS A 12 -0.13 -4.57 3.94
N LEU A 13 -0.62 -4.74 2.71
CA LEU A 13 -0.96 -3.62 1.85
C LEU A 13 -1.96 -2.66 2.50
N ASP A 14 -3.05 -3.18 3.10
CA ASP A 14 -4.04 -2.34 3.77
C ASP A 14 -3.43 -1.57 4.96
N ALA A 15 -2.59 -2.23 5.73
CA ALA A 15 -1.89 -1.59 6.85
C ALA A 15 -0.94 -0.51 6.37
N LEU A 16 -0.27 -0.72 5.24
CA LEU A 16 0.62 0.28 4.65
C LEU A 16 -0.14 1.54 4.26
N LEU A 17 -1.29 1.40 3.61
CA LEU A 17 -2.10 2.54 3.19
C LEU A 17 -2.56 3.36 4.38
N LYS A 18 -2.97 2.71 5.46
CA LYS A 18 -3.37 3.37 6.68
C LYS A 18 -2.16 4.05 7.34
N PHE A 19 -1.05 3.35 7.44
CA PHE A 19 0.18 3.86 8.05
C PHE A 19 0.72 5.09 7.30
N ALA A 20 0.62 5.09 5.99
CA ALA A 20 1.05 6.22 5.16
C ALA A 20 0.07 7.40 5.18
N GLY A 21 -1.08 7.24 5.84
CA GLY A 21 -2.09 8.30 5.90
C GLY A 21 -2.87 8.50 4.60
N VAL A 22 -2.77 7.56 3.67
CA VAL A 22 -3.51 7.63 2.39
C VAL A 22 -4.98 7.34 2.62
N THR A 23 -5.28 6.47 3.57
CA THR A 23 -6.64 6.17 3.99
C THR A 23 -6.80 6.47 5.47
N GLY A 24 -7.98 6.88 5.89
CA GLY A 24 -8.25 7.22 7.28
C GLY A 24 -8.51 5.99 8.15
N THR A 25 -9.03 4.92 7.56
CA THR A 25 -9.40 3.70 8.27
C THR A 25 -9.00 2.47 7.49
N GLY A 26 -8.97 1.32 8.17
CA GLY A 26 -8.73 0.04 7.51
C GLY A 26 -9.83 -0.32 6.51
N GLY A 27 -11.07 0.12 6.76
CA GLY A 27 -12.18 -0.11 5.84
C GLY A 27 -11.99 0.65 4.53
N GLU A 28 -11.52 1.89 4.58
CA GLU A 28 -11.21 2.66 3.39
C GLU A 28 -10.06 2.03 2.60
N ALA A 29 -9.04 1.55 3.29
CA ALA A 29 -7.92 0.86 2.66
C ALA A 29 -8.41 -0.40 1.92
N LYS A 30 -9.25 -1.19 2.57
CA LYS A 30 -9.84 -2.38 1.97
C LYS A 30 -10.62 -2.03 0.71
N GLU A 31 -11.45 -0.99 0.76
CA GLU A 31 -12.24 -0.57 -0.39
C GLU A 31 -11.36 -0.14 -1.56
N ALA A 32 -10.32 0.66 -1.29
CA ALA A 32 -9.41 1.12 -2.33
C ALA A 32 -8.71 -0.05 -3.02
N VAL A 33 -8.25 -1.02 -2.24
CA VAL A 33 -7.58 -2.20 -2.78
C VAL A 33 -8.54 -3.04 -3.61
N GLN A 34 -9.73 -3.31 -3.08
CA GLN A 34 -10.71 -4.16 -3.77
C GLN A 34 -11.30 -3.49 -5.01
N ALA A 35 -11.31 -2.17 -5.05
CA ALA A 35 -11.78 -1.42 -6.22
C ALA A 35 -10.75 -1.39 -7.37
N GLY A 36 -9.54 -1.92 -7.14
CA GLY A 36 -8.50 -1.92 -8.16
C GLY A 36 -7.76 -0.60 -8.29
N ALA A 37 -7.87 0.27 -7.29
CA ALA A 37 -7.21 1.58 -7.31
C ALA A 37 -5.73 1.52 -6.94
N VAL A 38 -5.26 0.37 -6.46
CA VAL A 38 -3.89 0.21 -5.95
C VAL A 38 -3.08 -0.72 -6.83
N SER A 39 -1.88 -0.28 -7.18
CA SER A 39 -0.91 -1.10 -7.90
C SER A 39 0.33 -1.34 -7.05
N VAL A 40 0.92 -2.51 -7.19
CA VAL A 40 2.18 -2.86 -6.52
C VAL A 40 3.19 -3.19 -7.62
N ASN A 41 4.27 -2.44 -7.66
CA ASN A 41 5.31 -2.58 -8.68
C ASN A 41 4.74 -2.57 -10.10
N GLY A 42 3.74 -1.69 -10.34
CA GLY A 42 3.14 -1.49 -11.64
C GLY A 42 1.98 -2.43 -11.97
N GLU A 43 1.64 -3.36 -11.09
CA GLU A 43 0.53 -4.30 -11.32
C GLU A 43 -0.60 -4.03 -10.35
N VAL A 44 -1.84 -3.98 -10.85
CA VAL A 44 -3.02 -3.81 -10.00
C VAL A 44 -3.10 -4.97 -9.02
N CYS A 45 -3.27 -4.63 -7.74
CA CYS A 45 -3.40 -5.62 -6.68
C CYS A 45 -4.72 -5.42 -5.96
N THR A 46 -5.54 -6.47 -5.92
CA THR A 46 -6.83 -6.45 -5.23
C THR A 46 -6.82 -7.22 -3.92
N MET A 47 -5.64 -7.68 -3.50
CA MET A 47 -5.48 -8.43 -2.26
C MET A 47 -5.00 -7.50 -1.15
N ARG A 48 -5.90 -7.14 -0.24
CA ARG A 48 -5.55 -6.24 0.88
C ARG A 48 -4.48 -6.81 1.80
N GLY A 49 -4.37 -8.11 1.86
CA GLY A 49 -3.38 -8.80 2.70
C GLY A 49 -2.05 -9.06 2.01
N LYS A 50 -1.84 -8.51 0.82
CA LYS A 50 -0.57 -8.70 0.12
C LYS A 50 0.59 -8.20 0.97
N LYS A 51 1.63 -9.02 1.09
CA LYS A 51 2.83 -8.66 1.82
C LYS A 51 3.69 -7.71 0.99
N ILE A 52 3.91 -6.52 1.51
CA ILE A 52 4.76 -5.50 0.89
C ILE A 52 6.09 -5.49 1.62
N ARG A 53 7.18 -5.61 0.89
CA ARG A 53 8.53 -5.69 1.46
C ARG A 53 9.35 -4.48 1.08
N PRO A 54 10.47 -4.23 1.78
CA PRO A 54 11.41 -3.19 1.36
C PRO A 54 11.83 -3.40 -0.09
N GLY A 55 11.79 -2.32 -0.86
CA GLY A 55 12.05 -2.36 -2.30
C GLY A 55 10.79 -2.34 -3.15
N ASP A 56 9.62 -2.60 -2.56
CA ASP A 56 8.35 -2.53 -3.30
C ASP A 56 7.87 -1.09 -3.42
N VAL A 57 7.18 -0.79 -4.52
CA VAL A 57 6.56 0.51 -4.77
C VAL A 57 5.05 0.31 -4.92
N VAL A 58 4.30 1.05 -4.13
CA VAL A 58 2.83 1.01 -4.15
C VAL A 58 2.32 2.31 -4.73
N THR A 59 1.41 2.23 -5.70
CA THR A 59 0.89 3.39 -6.41
C THR A 59 -0.63 3.43 -6.33
N LEU A 60 -1.15 4.62 -6.03
CA LEU A 60 -2.58 4.95 -6.10
C LEU A 60 -2.70 6.23 -6.94
N PRO A 61 -3.94 6.62 -7.37
CA PRO A 61 -4.12 7.89 -8.06
C PRO A 61 -3.56 9.06 -7.23
N GLY A 62 -2.56 9.74 -7.78
CA GLY A 62 -1.93 10.90 -7.14
C GLY A 62 -0.95 10.57 -6.01
N VAL A 63 -0.71 9.30 -5.70
CA VAL A 63 0.17 8.90 -4.59
C VAL A 63 1.08 7.77 -5.02
N GLN A 64 2.35 7.86 -4.65
CA GLN A 64 3.31 6.79 -4.86
C GLN A 64 4.12 6.61 -3.58
N ILE A 65 4.22 5.36 -3.10
CA ILE A 65 4.87 5.02 -1.85
C ILE A 65 6.00 4.03 -2.12
N SER A 66 7.21 4.41 -1.73
CA SER A 66 8.37 3.52 -1.77
C SER A 66 8.58 2.95 -0.37
N VAL A 67 8.62 1.62 -0.26
CA VAL A 67 8.83 0.93 1.02
C VAL A 67 10.30 0.61 1.18
N GLN A 68 10.82 0.94 2.35
CA GLN A 68 12.23 0.70 2.68
C GLN A 68 12.41 0.04 4.03
#